data_716016b9f8c5d19a2563a602f4c6c851
#
_entry.id   716016b9f8c5d19a2563a602f4c6c851
#
_cell.length_a   1.000
_cell.length_b   1.000
_cell.length_c   1.000
_cell.angle_alpha   90.00
_cell.angle_beta   90.00
_cell.angle_gamma   90.00
#
_symmetry.space_group_name_H-M   'P 1'
#
loop_
_entity.id
_entity.type
_entity.pdbx_description
1 polymer ?
#
loop_
_entity_poly.entity_id
_entity_poly.type
_entity_poly.pdbx_seq_one_letter_code
_entity_poly.pdbx_strand_id
1 'polypeptide(L)'
;MDATKTTFKAGFEKLNKDIERFPHVFPITEDMHITYEGVSRLVMLDRYSYKDSTKETLSEGDLVILTVKEDPKYPARGTGTILSINLKDQTARIRVSAEYQHNIDDFEVEEGGIMTRRILTLDKPLELFYEQIAMRNAHGLAEVEITPELRHEAFLKFYEEQKALNFIPAGRVLYGAGSGTDVTYFNCYVMPFVPDSRGGISDHRKKVMEIMSRGGGVGSNGSTLRPRHTIVKGVNGRSSGSVSWMDDIAKLTHLVEQGGSRRGAQMIMLADWHPDIFEFIISKMQNPRILRYIIENFEDEQIRMLAKEKLHFKP
;
A
#
# COMPACT_ATOMS: atom_id res chain seq x y z
N MET A 1 40.12 -17.58 -12.09
CA MET A 1 38.88 -17.54 -11.26
C MET A 1 38.79 -16.16 -10.70
N ASP A 2 37.77 -15.46 -11.05
CA ASP A 2 37.56 -14.04 -10.73
C ASP A 2 37.18 -13.91 -9.25
N ALA A 3 37.99 -13.22 -8.44
CA ALA A 3 37.77 -13.05 -7.01
C ALA A 3 36.38 -12.41 -6.69
N THR A 4 35.85 -11.64 -7.62
CA THR A 4 34.53 -11.04 -7.56
C THR A 4 33.40 -12.07 -7.57
N LYS A 5 33.52 -13.13 -8.40
CA LYS A 5 32.54 -14.22 -8.48
C LYS A 5 32.50 -15.10 -7.23
N THR A 6 33.67 -15.31 -6.60
CA THR A 6 33.74 -16.09 -5.37
C THR A 6 33.14 -15.34 -4.18
N THR A 7 33.30 -14.03 -4.13
CA THR A 7 32.73 -13.16 -3.09
C THR A 7 31.22 -13.04 -3.22
N PHE A 8 30.67 -12.96 -4.46
CA PHE A 8 29.24 -12.92 -4.71
C PHE A 8 28.54 -14.19 -4.21
N LYS A 9 29.09 -15.36 -4.54
CA LYS A 9 28.52 -16.65 -4.17
C LYS A 9 28.44 -16.85 -2.65
N ALA A 10 29.53 -16.57 -1.92
CA ALA A 10 29.58 -16.67 -0.47
C ALA A 10 28.61 -15.72 0.26
N GLY A 11 28.30 -14.56 -0.33
CA GLY A 11 27.38 -13.59 0.26
C GLY A 11 25.92 -13.99 0.25
N PHE A 12 25.47 -14.86 -0.69
CA PHE A 12 24.06 -15.21 -0.89
C PHE A 12 23.73 -16.68 -0.56
N GLU A 13 24.70 -17.51 -0.24
CA GLU A 13 24.45 -18.94 0.10
C GLU A 13 23.47 -19.10 1.26
N LYS A 14 23.60 -18.26 2.29
CA LYS A 14 22.71 -18.27 3.44
C LYS A 14 21.27 -17.88 3.04
N LEU A 15 21.12 -16.79 2.29
CA LEU A 15 19.81 -16.34 1.85
C LEU A 15 19.16 -17.36 0.91
N ASN A 16 19.90 -17.96 -0.01
CA ASN A 16 19.38 -19.00 -0.87
C ASN A 16 18.89 -20.23 -0.08
N LYS A 17 19.59 -20.60 1.00
CA LYS A 17 19.14 -21.66 1.90
C LYS A 17 17.85 -21.28 2.65
N ASP A 18 17.71 -20.01 3.06
CA ASP A 18 16.48 -19.53 3.67
C ASP A 18 15.33 -19.53 2.66
N ILE A 19 15.59 -19.15 1.40
CA ILE A 19 14.62 -19.13 0.28
C ILE A 19 14.03 -20.52 0.00
N GLU A 20 14.76 -21.61 0.21
CA GLU A 20 14.26 -22.99 0.04
C GLU A 20 12.97 -23.27 0.82
N ARG A 21 12.70 -22.51 1.89
CA ARG A 21 11.46 -22.61 2.68
C ARG A 21 10.26 -21.89 2.06
N PHE A 22 10.49 -21.12 1.02
CA PHE A 22 9.47 -20.25 0.40
C PHE A 22 9.27 -20.64 -1.07
N PRO A 23 8.28 -21.49 -1.38
CA PRO A 23 8.11 -22.10 -2.71
C PRO A 23 7.83 -21.08 -3.83
N HIS A 24 7.47 -19.85 -3.45
CA HIS A 24 7.19 -18.77 -4.40
C HIS A 24 8.40 -17.90 -4.73
N VAL A 25 9.54 -18.10 -4.05
CA VAL A 25 10.72 -17.25 -4.20
C VAL A 25 11.79 -18.01 -4.98
N PHE A 26 12.33 -17.39 -6.00
CA PHE A 26 13.41 -17.95 -6.80
C PHE A 26 14.78 -17.66 -6.16
N PRO A 27 15.73 -18.61 -6.19
CA PRO A 27 17.05 -18.39 -5.66
C PRO A 27 17.83 -17.35 -6.45
N ILE A 28 18.78 -16.70 -5.78
CA ILE A 28 19.70 -15.76 -6.43
C ILE A 28 20.71 -16.55 -7.24
N THR A 29 20.90 -16.16 -8.51
CA THR A 29 21.85 -16.73 -9.46
C THR A 29 22.94 -15.73 -9.82
N GLU A 30 24.06 -16.24 -10.37
CA GLU A 30 25.25 -15.42 -10.67
C GLU A 30 25.04 -14.35 -11.76
N ASP A 31 24.02 -14.48 -12.59
CA ASP A 31 23.68 -13.55 -13.66
C ASP A 31 22.76 -12.42 -13.22
N MET A 32 22.20 -12.48 -12.01
CA MET A 32 21.36 -11.41 -11.46
C MET A 32 22.19 -10.19 -11.05
N HIS A 33 21.74 -9.01 -11.44
CA HIS A 33 22.49 -7.77 -11.21
C HIS A 33 21.61 -6.52 -11.02
N ILE A 34 20.30 -6.59 -11.24
CA ILE A 34 19.40 -5.42 -11.17
C ILE A 34 18.95 -5.21 -9.72
N THR A 35 19.64 -4.32 -8.99
CA THR A 35 19.34 -4.02 -7.58
C THR A 35 18.77 -2.62 -7.35
N TYR A 36 18.85 -1.74 -8.33
CA TYR A 36 18.58 -0.30 -8.17
C TYR A 36 19.43 0.35 -7.06
N GLU A 37 19.24 1.64 -6.84
CA GLU A 37 19.94 2.42 -5.83
C GLU A 37 18.99 3.40 -5.10
N GLY A 38 19.39 3.83 -3.91
CA GLY A 38 18.68 4.84 -3.13
C GLY A 38 17.20 4.52 -2.91
N VAL A 39 16.34 5.50 -3.15
CA VAL A 39 14.88 5.38 -2.95
C VAL A 39 14.27 4.29 -3.84
N SER A 40 14.76 4.12 -5.07
CA SER A 40 14.24 3.08 -5.99
C SER A 40 14.51 1.68 -5.45
N ARG A 41 15.69 1.45 -4.87
CA ARG A 41 16.02 0.19 -4.20
C ARG A 41 15.13 -0.05 -2.99
N LEU A 42 14.95 0.96 -2.15
CA LEU A 42 14.07 0.84 -0.99
C LEU A 42 12.63 0.54 -1.40
N VAL A 43 12.11 1.20 -2.43
CA VAL A 43 10.76 0.94 -2.96
C VAL A 43 10.65 -0.49 -3.50
N MET A 44 11.63 -0.98 -4.23
CA MET A 44 11.66 -2.35 -4.73
C MET A 44 11.60 -3.35 -3.57
N LEU A 45 12.46 -3.21 -2.58
CA LEU A 45 12.54 -4.11 -1.42
C LEU A 45 11.32 -3.99 -0.51
N ASP A 46 10.86 -2.76 -0.23
CA ASP A 46 9.77 -2.52 0.72
C ASP A 46 8.39 -2.79 0.13
N ARG A 47 8.19 -2.56 -1.18
CA ARG A 47 6.86 -2.62 -1.80
C ARG A 47 6.62 -3.87 -2.64
N TYR A 48 7.65 -4.44 -3.24
CA TYR A 48 7.49 -5.49 -4.25
C TYR A 48 8.20 -6.79 -3.94
N SER A 49 9.26 -6.78 -3.13
CA SER A 49 9.96 -7.98 -2.71
C SER A 49 9.08 -8.88 -1.83
N TYR A 50 9.16 -10.17 -2.04
CA TYR A 50 8.63 -11.15 -1.10
C TYR A 50 9.41 -11.08 0.22
N LYS A 51 8.70 -11.17 1.35
CA LYS A 51 9.30 -11.01 2.69
C LYS A 51 8.99 -12.22 3.56
N ASP A 52 9.92 -12.56 4.45
CA ASP A 52 9.65 -13.49 5.54
C ASP A 52 8.72 -12.82 6.57
N SER A 53 7.41 -13.07 6.42
CA SER A 53 6.39 -12.56 7.34
C SER A 53 6.41 -13.24 8.70
N THR A 54 6.90 -14.49 8.76
CA THR A 54 6.98 -15.29 10.00
C THR A 54 8.16 -14.94 10.87
N LYS A 55 9.19 -14.29 10.31
CA LYS A 55 10.48 -13.98 10.94
C LYS A 55 11.30 -15.21 11.35
N GLU A 56 10.94 -16.39 10.86
CA GLU A 56 11.59 -17.65 11.22
C GLU A 56 13.03 -17.79 10.70
N THR A 57 13.31 -17.12 9.57
CA THR A 57 14.65 -17.14 8.97
C THR A 57 15.52 -15.98 9.40
N LEU A 58 15.01 -15.10 10.30
CA LEU A 58 15.73 -13.90 10.70
C LEU A 58 16.97 -14.25 11.55
N SER A 59 18.13 -13.73 11.18
CA SER A 59 19.39 -14.02 11.85
C SER A 59 20.42 -12.90 11.67
N GLU A 60 21.52 -12.98 12.42
CA GLU A 60 22.64 -12.03 12.32
C GLU A 60 23.23 -12.02 10.90
N GLY A 61 23.59 -10.84 10.42
CA GLY A 61 24.07 -10.59 9.06
C GLY A 61 22.98 -10.38 8.02
N ASP A 62 21.69 -10.61 8.35
CA ASP A 62 20.60 -10.41 7.39
C ASP A 62 20.35 -8.94 7.08
N LEU A 63 20.06 -8.67 5.81
CA LEU A 63 19.50 -7.39 5.38
C LEU A 63 18.04 -7.31 5.83
N VAL A 64 17.68 -6.22 6.47
CA VAL A 64 16.29 -5.94 6.89
C VAL A 64 15.86 -4.53 6.51
N ILE A 65 14.56 -4.36 6.37
CA ILE A 65 13.91 -3.07 6.21
C ILE A 65 13.34 -2.69 7.57
N LEU A 66 13.59 -1.46 8.00
CA LEU A 66 13.16 -0.95 9.29
C LEU A 66 12.69 0.51 9.19
N THR A 67 11.94 0.96 10.18
CA THR A 67 11.62 2.38 10.35
C THR A 67 12.83 3.07 10.99
N VAL A 68 13.42 4.03 10.27
CA VAL A 68 14.57 4.81 10.74
C VAL A 68 14.16 6.12 11.37
N LYS A 69 12.93 6.58 11.10
CA LYS A 69 12.32 7.77 11.71
C LYS A 69 10.86 7.48 12.03
N GLU A 70 10.52 7.55 13.31
CA GLU A 70 9.15 7.39 13.83
C GLU A 70 8.46 8.76 13.97
N ASP A 71 8.17 9.40 12.85
CA ASP A 71 7.41 10.64 12.81
C ASP A 71 5.96 10.35 12.39
N PRO A 72 4.93 10.75 13.16
CA PRO A 72 3.54 10.48 12.81
C PRO A 72 3.11 11.07 11.47
N LYS A 73 3.75 12.15 11.03
CA LYS A 73 3.44 12.85 9.79
C LYS A 73 4.37 12.48 8.63
N TYR A 74 5.64 12.28 8.93
CA TYR A 74 6.69 12.00 7.94
C TYR A 74 7.59 10.83 8.36
N PRO A 75 7.04 9.62 8.49
CA PRO A 75 7.85 8.46 8.82
C PRO A 75 8.83 8.15 7.70
N ALA A 76 10.04 7.71 8.06
CA ALA A 76 11.03 7.27 7.08
C ALA A 76 11.41 5.82 7.32
N ARG A 77 11.53 5.06 6.23
CA ARG A 77 12.06 3.70 6.23
C ARG A 77 13.45 3.67 5.61
N GLY A 78 14.20 2.66 5.93
CA GLY A 78 15.53 2.39 5.38
C GLY A 78 15.86 0.92 5.46
N THR A 79 17.04 0.55 4.98
CA THR A 79 17.58 -0.80 5.14
C THR A 79 18.71 -0.79 6.17
N GLY A 80 18.99 -1.95 6.72
CA GLY A 80 20.11 -2.15 7.64
C GLY A 80 20.49 -3.61 7.74
N THR A 81 21.63 -3.87 8.37
CA THR A 81 22.12 -5.23 8.62
C THR A 81 21.99 -5.55 10.10
N ILE A 82 21.46 -6.71 10.43
CA ILE A 82 21.35 -7.20 11.80
C ILE A 82 22.76 -7.51 12.33
N LEU A 83 23.11 -6.87 13.44
CA LEU A 83 24.37 -7.11 14.15
C LEU A 83 24.23 -8.18 15.22
N SER A 84 23.11 -8.17 15.96
CA SER A 84 22.80 -9.15 17.00
C SER A 84 21.30 -9.22 17.27
N ILE A 85 20.84 -10.38 17.73
CA ILE A 85 19.45 -10.65 18.08
C ILE A 85 19.37 -11.01 19.56
N ASN A 86 18.50 -10.33 20.31
CA ASN A 86 18.16 -10.68 21.68
C ASN A 86 16.76 -11.31 21.70
N LEU A 87 16.71 -12.63 21.75
CA LEU A 87 15.46 -13.38 21.77
C LEU A 87 14.67 -13.21 23.07
N LYS A 88 15.34 -12.90 24.18
CA LYS A 88 14.67 -12.68 25.46
C LYS A 88 13.80 -11.41 25.43
N ASP A 89 14.36 -10.35 24.88
CA ASP A 89 13.69 -9.03 24.80
C ASP A 89 12.96 -8.82 23.47
N GLN A 90 13.05 -9.81 22.56
CA GLN A 90 12.48 -9.76 21.19
C GLN A 90 12.95 -8.52 20.40
N THR A 91 14.24 -8.19 20.51
CA THR A 91 14.87 -7.05 19.86
C THR A 91 16.08 -7.46 19.03
N ALA A 92 16.43 -6.62 18.06
CA ALA A 92 17.65 -6.75 17.27
C ALA A 92 18.38 -5.41 17.21
N ARG A 93 19.72 -5.44 17.27
CA ARG A 93 20.61 -4.33 16.98
C ARG A 93 20.93 -4.33 15.49
N ILE A 94 20.73 -3.21 14.84
CA ILE A 94 20.79 -3.09 13.39
C ILE A 94 21.66 -1.90 13.04
N ARG A 95 22.66 -2.12 12.16
CA ARG A 95 23.39 -1.02 11.53
C ARG A 95 22.63 -0.57 10.30
N VAL A 96 22.11 0.65 10.34
CA VAL A 96 21.42 1.26 9.21
C VAL A 96 22.39 1.47 8.06
N SER A 97 21.97 1.15 6.83
CA SER A 97 22.77 1.35 5.63
C SER A 97 23.11 2.83 5.45
N ALA A 98 24.35 3.13 5.03
CA ALA A 98 24.89 4.50 4.96
C ALA A 98 23.97 5.45 4.18
N GLU A 99 23.33 4.97 3.11
CA GLU A 99 22.43 5.76 2.26
C GLU A 99 21.14 6.26 2.98
N TYR A 100 20.76 5.65 4.13
CA TYR A 100 19.57 6.03 4.90
C TYR A 100 19.88 6.64 6.27
N GLN A 101 21.15 6.71 6.69
CA GLN A 101 21.54 7.25 7.99
C GLN A 101 21.16 8.73 8.16
N HIS A 102 21.15 9.51 7.08
CA HIS A 102 20.75 10.91 7.10
C HIS A 102 19.27 11.15 7.45
N ASN A 103 18.44 10.10 7.39
CA ASN A 103 17.02 10.16 7.74
C ASN A 103 16.75 9.76 9.20
N ILE A 104 17.77 9.34 9.93
CA ILE A 104 17.61 8.92 11.33
C ILE A 104 17.30 10.17 12.16
N ASP A 105 16.19 10.12 12.88
CA ASP A 105 15.78 11.13 13.83
C ASP A 105 15.35 10.40 15.11
N ASP A 106 16.34 9.83 15.80
CA ASP A 106 16.14 9.00 16.99
C ASP A 106 17.23 9.35 18.00
N PHE A 107 16.83 9.68 19.19
CA PHE A 107 17.76 10.00 20.30
C PHE A 107 18.52 8.79 20.83
N GLU A 108 18.07 7.57 20.50
CA GLU A 108 18.67 6.31 20.95
C GLU A 108 19.63 5.70 19.92
N VAL A 109 20.11 6.49 18.96
CA VAL A 109 21.06 6.02 17.94
C VAL A 109 22.47 5.95 18.51
N GLU A 110 23.06 4.77 18.49
CA GLU A 110 24.47 4.56 18.82
C GLU A 110 25.37 5.09 17.70
N GLU A 111 26.63 5.38 18.04
CA GLU A 111 27.65 5.80 17.09
C GLU A 111 27.74 4.82 15.89
N GLY A 112 27.82 5.34 14.67
CA GLY A 112 27.85 4.53 13.45
C GLY A 112 26.47 4.12 12.92
N GLY A 113 25.37 4.78 13.38
CA GLY A 113 24.01 4.55 12.88
C GLY A 113 23.42 3.21 13.30
N ILE A 114 23.73 2.76 14.52
CA ILE A 114 23.19 1.51 15.07
C ILE A 114 21.93 1.81 15.85
N MET A 115 20.86 1.09 15.54
CA MET A 115 19.53 1.23 16.17
C MET A 115 19.08 -0.11 16.75
N THR A 116 18.33 -0.07 17.85
CA THR A 116 17.63 -1.24 18.38
C THR A 116 16.17 -1.19 18.02
N ARG A 117 15.64 -2.28 17.45
CA ARG A 117 14.22 -2.39 17.06
C ARG A 117 13.64 -3.73 17.49
N ARG A 118 12.32 -3.76 17.68
CA ARG A 118 11.61 -5.03 17.93
C ARG A 118 11.65 -5.91 16.68
N ILE A 119 11.88 -7.20 16.86
CA ILE A 119 11.94 -8.18 15.75
C ILE A 119 10.68 -8.12 14.88
N LEU A 120 9.50 -7.98 15.49
CA LEU A 120 8.21 -7.91 14.78
C LEU A 120 8.11 -6.73 13.81
N THR A 121 8.86 -5.65 14.03
CA THR A 121 8.82 -4.45 13.17
C THR A 121 9.81 -4.50 12.00
N LEU A 122 10.61 -5.56 11.93
CA LEU A 122 11.61 -5.75 10.90
C LEU A 122 11.02 -6.57 9.75
N ASP A 123 11.32 -6.19 8.53
CA ASP A 123 10.96 -6.94 7.34
C ASP A 123 12.23 -7.48 6.67
N LYS A 124 12.37 -8.81 6.59
CA LYS A 124 13.44 -9.46 5.83
C LYS A 124 13.00 -9.68 4.39
N PRO A 125 13.57 -8.95 3.40
CA PRO A 125 13.30 -9.23 2.00
C PRO A 125 14.01 -10.51 1.59
N LEU A 126 13.32 -11.38 0.87
CA LEU A 126 13.86 -12.62 0.31
C LEU A 126 14.25 -12.46 -1.16
N GLU A 127 13.72 -11.44 -1.82
CA GLU A 127 14.06 -11.04 -3.18
C GLU A 127 14.87 -9.74 -3.12
N LEU A 128 16.17 -9.83 -3.43
CA LEU A 128 17.09 -8.69 -3.40
C LEU A 128 17.36 -8.11 -4.78
N PHE A 129 17.08 -8.87 -5.83
CA PHE A 129 17.26 -8.50 -7.23
C PHE A 129 15.92 -8.43 -7.93
N TYR A 130 15.80 -7.48 -8.85
CA TYR A 130 14.56 -7.32 -9.62
C TYR A 130 14.25 -8.55 -10.47
N GLU A 131 15.28 -9.25 -10.93
CA GLU A 131 15.14 -10.51 -11.67
C GLU A 131 14.38 -11.58 -10.88
N GLN A 132 14.56 -11.66 -9.55
CA GLN A 132 13.80 -12.61 -8.73
C GLN A 132 12.31 -12.23 -8.72
N ILE A 133 12.01 -10.94 -8.57
CA ILE A 133 10.63 -10.42 -8.63
C ILE A 133 10.01 -10.69 -10.00
N ALA A 134 10.77 -10.43 -11.07
CA ALA A 134 10.34 -10.68 -12.45
C ALA A 134 10.08 -12.17 -12.71
N MET A 135 10.95 -13.08 -12.22
CA MET A 135 10.75 -14.53 -12.33
C MET A 135 9.48 -14.98 -11.61
N ARG A 136 9.31 -14.58 -10.35
CA ARG A 136 8.09 -14.91 -9.58
C ARG A 136 6.83 -14.39 -10.27
N ASN A 137 6.87 -13.12 -10.70
CA ASN A 137 5.73 -12.50 -11.37
C ASN A 137 5.41 -13.16 -12.71
N ALA A 138 6.41 -13.39 -13.55
CA ALA A 138 6.25 -14.07 -14.83
C ALA A 138 5.70 -15.49 -14.66
N HIS A 139 6.17 -16.22 -13.65
CA HIS A 139 5.66 -17.55 -13.31
C HIS A 139 4.17 -17.49 -12.94
N GLY A 140 3.79 -16.59 -12.04
CA GLY A 140 2.40 -16.44 -11.63
C GLY A 140 1.47 -15.96 -12.75
N LEU A 141 1.95 -15.14 -13.68
CA LEU A 141 1.18 -14.74 -14.86
C LEU A 141 1.01 -15.87 -15.86
N ALA A 142 2.01 -16.74 -15.98
CA ALA A 142 1.98 -17.88 -16.89
C ALA A 142 1.08 -19.03 -16.43
N GLU A 143 0.76 -19.11 -15.13
CA GLU A 143 -0.08 -20.18 -14.56
C GLU A 143 -1.48 -20.28 -15.17
N VAL A 144 -1.99 -19.20 -15.79
CA VAL A 144 -3.31 -19.19 -16.43
C VAL A 144 -3.33 -19.96 -17.76
N GLU A 145 -2.17 -20.26 -18.34
CA GLU A 145 -2.08 -21.00 -19.58
C GLU A 145 -2.49 -22.48 -19.40
N ILE A 146 -3.12 -23.02 -20.43
CA ILE A 146 -3.82 -24.31 -20.35
C ILE A 146 -2.85 -25.49 -20.28
N THR A 147 -1.74 -25.44 -21.04
CA THR A 147 -0.78 -26.55 -21.11
C THR A 147 0.58 -26.20 -20.49
N PRO A 148 1.36 -27.19 -20.04
CA PRO A 148 2.69 -26.95 -19.49
C PRO A 148 3.64 -26.25 -20.50
N GLU A 149 3.52 -26.58 -21.79
CA GLU A 149 4.33 -26.00 -22.85
C GLU A 149 4.01 -24.52 -23.04
N LEU A 150 2.72 -24.16 -23.07
CA LEU A 150 2.27 -22.76 -23.14
C LEU A 150 2.67 -21.97 -21.89
N ARG A 151 2.59 -22.60 -20.71
CA ARG A 151 3.07 -21.98 -19.45
C ARG A 151 4.55 -21.66 -19.53
N HIS A 152 5.35 -22.60 -20.02
CA HIS A 152 6.80 -22.37 -20.15
C HIS A 152 7.11 -21.27 -21.16
N GLU A 153 6.47 -21.27 -22.32
CA GLU A 153 6.62 -20.23 -23.34
C GLU A 153 6.21 -18.84 -22.80
N ALA A 154 5.04 -18.74 -22.16
CA ALA A 154 4.54 -17.51 -21.56
C ALA A 154 5.47 -17.01 -20.44
N PHE A 155 5.97 -17.92 -19.59
CA PHE A 155 6.93 -17.59 -18.54
C PHE A 155 8.20 -16.96 -19.13
N LEU A 156 8.82 -17.60 -20.12
CA LEU A 156 10.04 -17.08 -20.72
C LEU A 156 9.80 -15.70 -21.34
N LYS A 157 8.71 -15.53 -22.08
CA LYS A 157 8.37 -14.27 -22.72
C LYS A 157 8.13 -13.15 -21.69
N PHE A 158 7.32 -13.40 -20.67
CA PHE A 158 7.08 -12.41 -19.63
C PHE A 158 8.34 -12.08 -18.83
N TYR A 159 9.17 -13.07 -18.52
CA TYR A 159 10.41 -12.85 -17.79
C TYR A 159 11.41 -12.00 -18.60
N GLU A 160 11.65 -12.32 -19.88
CA GLU A 160 12.57 -11.56 -20.73
C GLU A 160 12.12 -10.10 -20.90
N GLU A 161 10.83 -9.85 -21.14
CA GLU A 161 10.29 -8.50 -21.27
C GLU A 161 10.37 -7.70 -19.96
N GLN A 162 10.13 -8.34 -18.82
CA GLN A 162 10.28 -7.71 -17.51
C GLN A 162 11.75 -7.46 -17.16
N LYS A 163 12.64 -8.42 -17.39
CA LYS A 163 14.08 -8.30 -17.17
C LYS A 163 14.69 -7.17 -18.02
N ALA A 164 14.26 -7.05 -19.27
CA ALA A 164 14.66 -5.97 -20.17
C ALA A 164 14.03 -4.60 -19.82
N LEU A 165 13.10 -4.55 -18.84
CA LEU A 165 12.30 -3.38 -18.49
C LEU A 165 11.42 -2.83 -19.63
N ASN A 166 11.14 -3.64 -20.64
CA ASN A 166 10.20 -3.31 -21.71
C ASN A 166 8.76 -3.33 -21.24
N PHE A 167 8.46 -4.19 -20.26
CA PHE A 167 7.17 -4.34 -19.63
C PHE A 167 7.32 -4.47 -18.11
N ILE A 168 6.73 -3.54 -17.38
CA ILE A 168 6.65 -3.59 -15.92
C ILE A 168 5.16 -3.62 -15.52
N PRO A 169 4.67 -4.71 -14.91
CA PRO A 169 3.29 -4.81 -14.46
C PRO A 169 2.94 -3.74 -13.44
N ALA A 170 1.64 -3.40 -13.35
CA ALA A 170 1.16 -2.53 -12.29
C ALA A 170 1.54 -3.08 -10.91
N GLY A 171 1.84 -2.20 -9.98
CA GLY A 171 2.42 -2.56 -8.67
C GLY A 171 1.71 -3.68 -7.93
N ARG A 172 0.40 -3.79 -8.07
CA ARG A 172 -0.39 -4.86 -7.45
C ARG A 172 -0.16 -6.22 -8.10
N VAL A 173 -0.05 -6.25 -9.41
CA VAL A 173 0.30 -7.47 -10.16
C VAL A 173 1.75 -7.84 -9.86
N LEU A 174 2.65 -6.86 -9.87
CA LEU A 174 4.08 -7.07 -9.57
C LEU A 174 4.30 -7.66 -8.17
N TYR A 175 3.52 -7.21 -7.17
CA TYR A 175 3.57 -7.75 -5.81
C TYR A 175 2.90 -9.12 -5.71
N GLY A 176 1.69 -9.28 -6.27
CA GLY A 176 0.80 -10.42 -5.99
C GLY A 176 0.99 -11.62 -6.88
N ALA A 177 1.34 -11.45 -8.18
CA ALA A 177 1.45 -12.58 -9.08
C ALA A 177 2.59 -13.51 -8.67
N GLY A 178 2.27 -14.79 -8.56
CA GLY A 178 3.18 -15.83 -8.11
C GLY A 178 3.57 -15.79 -6.63
N SER A 179 2.96 -14.91 -5.81
CA SER A 179 3.32 -14.79 -4.38
C SER A 179 2.53 -15.71 -3.45
N GLY A 180 1.47 -16.36 -3.93
CA GLY A 180 0.57 -17.14 -3.10
C GLY A 180 -0.28 -16.33 -2.12
N THR A 181 -0.32 -14.99 -2.26
CA THR A 181 -1.12 -14.11 -1.40
C THR A 181 -2.51 -13.85 -1.99
N ASP A 182 -3.52 -13.72 -1.12
CA ASP A 182 -4.91 -13.42 -1.48
C ASP A 182 -5.14 -11.93 -1.83
N VAL A 183 -4.32 -11.38 -2.73
CA VAL A 183 -4.49 -10.00 -3.21
C VAL A 183 -5.18 -9.98 -4.57
N THR A 184 -6.02 -8.97 -4.80
CA THR A 184 -6.61 -8.76 -6.12
C THR A 184 -5.60 -8.17 -7.10
N TYR A 185 -5.65 -8.59 -8.36
CA TYR A 185 -4.84 -8.00 -9.44
C TYR A 185 -5.52 -6.77 -10.06
N PHE A 186 -6.78 -6.53 -9.76
CA PHE A 186 -7.50 -5.34 -10.20
C PHE A 186 -7.20 -4.17 -9.27
N ASN A 187 -6.77 -3.05 -9.83
CA ASN A 187 -6.44 -1.86 -9.07
C ASN A 187 -7.70 -1.15 -8.53
N CYS A 188 -8.77 -1.09 -9.32
CA CYS A 188 -9.97 -0.33 -9.01
C CYS A 188 -11.24 -1.07 -9.41
N TYR A 189 -12.30 -0.84 -8.64
CA TYR A 189 -13.63 -1.38 -8.84
C TYR A 189 -14.65 -0.26 -8.89
N VAL A 190 -15.53 -0.29 -9.89
CA VAL A 190 -16.70 0.58 -9.97
C VAL A 190 -17.86 -0.14 -9.28
N MET A 191 -18.39 0.48 -8.22
CA MET A 191 -19.51 -0.09 -7.48
C MET A 191 -20.83 0.27 -8.14
N PRO A 192 -21.84 -0.59 -8.03
CA PRO A 192 -23.22 -0.22 -8.35
C PRO A 192 -23.68 1.01 -7.55
N PHE A 193 -24.70 1.71 -8.03
CA PHE A 193 -25.34 2.77 -7.28
C PHE A 193 -25.78 2.28 -5.89
N VAL A 194 -25.61 3.14 -4.90
CA VAL A 194 -25.97 2.81 -3.51
C VAL A 194 -27.50 2.84 -3.38
N PRO A 195 -28.18 1.74 -3.02
CA PRO A 195 -29.62 1.77 -2.75
C PRO A 195 -29.94 2.69 -1.57
N ASP A 196 -30.96 3.55 -1.72
CA ASP A 196 -31.37 4.53 -0.71
C ASP A 196 -32.17 3.87 0.45
N SER A 197 -31.50 2.99 1.17
CA SER A 197 -32.02 2.32 2.36
C SER A 197 -30.89 1.98 3.32
N ARG A 198 -31.21 1.81 4.61
CA ARG A 198 -30.21 1.40 5.61
C ARG A 198 -29.51 0.09 5.25
N GLY A 199 -30.29 -0.90 4.78
CA GLY A 199 -29.74 -2.17 4.31
C GLY A 199 -28.81 -1.98 3.11
N GLY A 200 -29.26 -1.25 2.07
CA GLY A 200 -28.48 -0.99 0.87
C GLY A 200 -27.15 -0.26 1.14
N ILE A 201 -27.18 0.74 2.03
CA ILE A 201 -25.98 1.46 2.46
C ILE A 201 -25.03 0.53 3.21
N SER A 202 -25.55 -0.30 4.13
CA SER A 202 -24.74 -1.25 4.90
C SER A 202 -24.12 -2.33 4.00
N ASP A 203 -24.87 -2.84 3.03
CA ASP A 203 -24.36 -3.83 2.06
C ASP A 203 -23.28 -3.23 1.15
N HIS A 204 -23.47 -1.98 0.72
CA HIS A 204 -22.45 -1.26 -0.03
C HIS A 204 -21.17 -1.09 0.78
N ARG A 205 -21.29 -0.65 2.04
CA ARG A 205 -20.17 -0.50 2.98
C ARG A 205 -19.43 -1.82 3.19
N LYS A 206 -20.13 -2.94 3.36
CA LYS A 206 -19.54 -4.28 3.46
C LYS A 206 -18.73 -4.63 2.22
N LYS A 207 -19.29 -4.44 1.02
CA LYS A 207 -18.59 -4.71 -0.24
C LYS A 207 -17.35 -3.85 -0.42
N VAL A 208 -17.43 -2.56 -0.08
CA VAL A 208 -16.28 -1.64 -0.09
C VAL A 208 -15.17 -2.16 0.81
N MET A 209 -15.51 -2.58 2.03
CA MET A 209 -14.55 -3.14 2.99
C MET A 209 -13.86 -4.41 2.45
N GLU A 210 -14.63 -5.34 1.88
CA GLU A 210 -14.10 -6.58 1.29
C GLU A 210 -13.12 -6.32 0.14
N ILE A 211 -13.45 -5.38 -0.73
CA ILE A 211 -12.56 -5.02 -1.84
C ILE A 211 -11.29 -4.34 -1.33
N MET A 212 -11.43 -3.40 -0.38
CA MET A 212 -10.29 -2.66 0.16
C MET A 212 -9.36 -3.55 0.95
N SER A 213 -9.85 -4.51 1.75
CA SER A 213 -9.02 -5.44 2.52
C SER A 213 -8.11 -6.30 1.64
N ARG A 214 -8.56 -6.60 0.41
CA ARG A 214 -7.76 -7.29 -0.62
C ARG A 214 -6.93 -6.34 -1.48
N GLY A 215 -6.89 -5.08 -1.09
CA GLY A 215 -6.07 -4.07 -1.70
C GLY A 215 -6.71 -3.37 -2.92
N GLY A 216 -8.00 -3.53 -3.25
CA GLY A 216 -8.69 -2.83 -4.33
C GLY A 216 -9.03 -1.39 -3.98
N GLY A 217 -8.90 -0.46 -4.93
CA GLY A 217 -9.53 0.86 -4.85
C GLY A 217 -11.01 0.77 -5.24
N VAL A 218 -11.85 1.67 -4.75
CA VAL A 218 -13.30 1.62 -4.97
C VAL A 218 -13.82 2.98 -5.44
N GLY A 219 -14.68 2.96 -6.47
CA GLY A 219 -15.48 4.09 -6.89
C GLY A 219 -16.94 3.93 -6.44
N SER A 220 -17.43 4.85 -5.61
CA SER A 220 -18.80 4.87 -5.09
C SER A 220 -19.58 6.09 -5.60
N ASN A 221 -20.83 5.89 -6.01
CA ASN A 221 -21.70 6.96 -6.48
C ASN A 221 -22.89 7.13 -5.53
N GLY A 222 -22.97 8.31 -4.90
CA GLY A 222 -24.02 8.67 -3.93
C GLY A 222 -25.25 9.34 -4.53
N SER A 223 -25.34 9.46 -5.86
CA SER A 223 -26.41 10.24 -6.52
C SER A 223 -27.82 9.67 -6.34
N THR A 224 -27.94 8.41 -5.95
CA THR A 224 -29.22 7.75 -5.66
C THR A 224 -29.68 7.93 -4.22
N LEU A 225 -28.82 8.43 -3.34
CA LEU A 225 -29.19 8.69 -1.95
C LEU A 225 -30.06 9.97 -1.86
N ARG A 226 -31.06 9.94 -0.99
CA ARG A 226 -31.92 11.10 -0.78
C ARG A 226 -31.16 12.29 -0.20
N PRO A 227 -31.54 13.51 -0.60
CA PRO A 227 -30.91 14.72 -0.10
C PRO A 227 -31.09 14.93 1.40
N ARG A 228 -30.24 15.79 1.97
CA ARG A 228 -30.34 16.29 3.32
C ARG A 228 -31.73 16.92 3.54
N HIS A 229 -32.28 16.78 4.75
CA HIS A 229 -33.57 17.27 5.20
C HIS A 229 -34.80 16.60 4.55
N THR A 230 -34.66 15.67 3.63
CA THR A 230 -35.78 14.88 3.12
C THR A 230 -36.45 14.11 4.25
N ILE A 231 -37.80 14.11 4.28
CA ILE A 231 -38.58 13.40 5.30
C ILE A 231 -38.37 11.88 5.17
N VAL A 232 -38.02 11.25 6.27
CA VAL A 232 -37.87 9.79 6.37
C VAL A 232 -39.17 9.21 6.92
N LYS A 233 -39.95 8.58 6.05
CA LYS A 233 -41.21 7.94 6.43
C LYS A 233 -40.96 6.84 7.48
N GLY A 234 -41.82 6.76 8.49
CA GLY A 234 -41.78 5.72 9.53
C GLY A 234 -41.00 6.05 10.80
N VAL A 235 -40.10 7.02 10.77
CA VAL A 235 -39.37 7.50 11.97
C VAL A 235 -39.61 8.97 12.27
N ASN A 236 -40.41 9.64 11.47
CA ASN A 236 -40.76 11.07 11.57
C ASN A 236 -39.50 11.97 11.71
N GLY A 237 -38.42 11.58 11.06
CA GLY A 237 -37.14 12.27 11.08
C GLY A 237 -36.76 12.81 9.70
N ARG A 238 -35.60 13.46 9.62
CA ARG A 238 -35.03 13.99 8.40
C ARG A 238 -33.74 13.28 8.00
N SER A 239 -33.47 13.16 6.72
CA SER A 239 -32.25 12.59 6.16
C SER A 239 -31.04 13.47 6.52
N SER A 240 -29.93 12.84 6.83
CA SER A 240 -28.62 13.51 6.98
C SER A 240 -27.97 13.89 5.65
N GLY A 241 -28.51 13.38 4.52
CA GLY A 241 -28.04 13.69 3.18
C GLY A 241 -26.98 12.72 2.63
N SER A 242 -26.76 12.82 1.33
CA SER A 242 -25.81 11.97 0.60
C SER A 242 -24.37 12.18 1.09
N VAL A 243 -23.97 13.43 1.36
CA VAL A 243 -22.60 13.77 1.78
C VAL A 243 -22.23 13.11 3.12
N SER A 244 -23.15 13.06 4.09
CA SER A 244 -22.92 12.40 5.37
C SER A 244 -22.66 10.90 5.23
N TRP A 245 -23.38 10.20 4.36
CA TRP A 245 -23.15 8.80 4.08
C TRP A 245 -21.85 8.55 3.32
N MET A 246 -21.49 9.45 2.40
CA MET A 246 -20.22 9.38 1.69
C MET A 246 -19.03 9.63 2.64
N ASP A 247 -19.19 10.48 3.66
CA ASP A 247 -18.18 10.71 4.69
C ASP A 247 -17.95 9.45 5.55
N ASP A 248 -19.01 8.70 5.91
CA ASP A 248 -18.87 7.41 6.61
C ASP A 248 -18.06 6.41 5.79
N ILE A 249 -18.34 6.31 4.48
CA ILE A 249 -17.58 5.43 3.58
C ILE A 249 -16.14 5.92 3.40
N ALA A 250 -15.91 7.24 3.37
CA ALA A 250 -14.56 7.80 3.33
C ALA A 250 -13.76 7.46 4.59
N LYS A 251 -14.37 7.50 5.77
CA LYS A 251 -13.76 7.11 7.04
C LYS A 251 -13.39 5.63 7.06
N LEU A 252 -14.21 4.76 6.46
CA LEU A 252 -13.89 3.34 6.33
C LEU A 252 -12.55 3.10 5.64
N THR A 253 -12.19 3.96 4.67
CA THR A 253 -10.90 3.88 3.95
C THR A 253 -9.69 4.02 4.87
N HIS A 254 -9.82 4.77 5.97
CA HIS A 254 -8.75 4.93 6.96
C HIS A 254 -8.69 3.79 7.98
N LEU A 255 -9.80 3.06 8.17
CA LEU A 255 -9.88 1.96 9.14
C LEU A 255 -9.40 0.64 8.55
N VAL A 256 -9.53 0.45 7.23
CA VAL A 256 -9.14 -0.80 6.57
C VAL A 256 -7.66 -0.74 6.21
N GLU A 257 -6.85 -1.48 6.95
CA GLU A 257 -5.48 -1.77 6.52
C GLU A 257 -5.51 -2.74 5.35
N GLN A 258 -4.83 -2.37 4.28
CA GLN A 258 -4.66 -3.23 3.12
C GLN A 258 -3.45 -4.13 3.33
N GLY A 259 -3.64 -5.44 3.17
CA GLY A 259 -2.52 -6.35 3.00
C GLY A 259 -1.63 -5.88 1.84
N GLY A 260 -0.32 -5.79 2.05
CA GLY A 260 0.65 -5.39 1.04
C GLY A 260 1.00 -3.91 1.04
N SER A 261 1.47 -3.42 -0.09
CA SER A 261 2.22 -2.17 -0.22
C SER A 261 1.38 -0.89 -0.37
N ARG A 262 0.05 -0.93 -0.28
CA ARG A 262 -0.80 0.20 -0.67
C ARG A 262 -1.84 0.58 0.38
N ARG A 263 -2.10 1.89 0.54
CA ARG A 263 -3.19 2.42 1.36
C ARG A 263 -4.52 2.36 0.60
N GLY A 264 -5.66 2.31 1.32
CA GLY A 264 -6.99 2.39 0.76
C GLY A 264 -7.17 3.63 -0.13
N ALA A 265 -7.85 3.45 -1.28
CA ALA A 265 -8.16 4.53 -2.18
C ALA A 265 -9.65 4.47 -2.54
N GLN A 266 -10.32 5.61 -2.42
CA GLN A 266 -11.74 5.73 -2.76
C GLN A 266 -11.99 6.97 -3.61
N MET A 267 -12.73 6.76 -4.69
CA MET A 267 -13.35 7.82 -5.47
C MET A 267 -14.82 7.93 -5.06
N ILE A 268 -15.27 9.13 -4.77
CA ILE A 268 -16.69 9.41 -4.47
C ILE A 268 -17.23 10.35 -5.54
N MET A 269 -18.41 10.02 -6.06
CA MET A 269 -19.09 10.77 -7.09
C MET A 269 -20.47 11.21 -6.61
N LEU A 270 -20.88 12.38 -7.04
CA LEU A 270 -22.24 12.90 -6.90
C LEU A 270 -22.62 13.63 -8.19
N ALA A 271 -23.85 13.41 -8.68
CA ALA A 271 -24.34 14.09 -9.88
C ALA A 271 -24.46 15.61 -9.64
N ASP A 272 -24.18 16.40 -10.66
CA ASP A 272 -24.24 17.86 -10.62
C ASP A 272 -25.64 18.44 -10.36
N TRP A 273 -26.69 17.69 -10.70
CA TRP A 273 -28.07 18.02 -10.42
C TRP A 273 -28.57 17.60 -9.03
N HIS A 274 -27.71 16.88 -8.22
CA HIS A 274 -28.14 16.44 -6.89
C HIS A 274 -28.27 17.64 -5.94
N PRO A 275 -29.35 17.75 -5.13
CA PRO A 275 -29.53 18.89 -4.23
C PRO A 275 -28.38 19.12 -3.24
N ASP A 276 -27.65 18.09 -2.83
CA ASP A 276 -26.50 18.19 -1.91
C ASP A 276 -25.18 18.51 -2.64
N ILE A 277 -25.20 18.88 -3.94
CA ILE A 277 -23.96 19.05 -4.72
C ILE A 277 -23.06 20.15 -4.17
N PHE A 278 -23.61 21.26 -3.70
CA PHE A 278 -22.80 22.34 -3.11
C PHE A 278 -22.13 21.90 -1.81
N GLU A 279 -22.85 21.18 -0.94
CA GLU A 279 -22.26 20.58 0.26
C GLU A 279 -21.12 19.63 -0.12
N PHE A 280 -21.31 18.80 -1.14
CA PHE A 280 -20.31 17.87 -1.64
C PHE A 280 -19.04 18.60 -2.15
N ILE A 281 -19.20 19.66 -2.94
CA ILE A 281 -18.08 20.46 -3.45
C ILE A 281 -17.28 21.06 -2.29
N ILE A 282 -17.95 21.61 -1.28
CA ILE A 282 -17.32 22.28 -0.14
C ILE A 282 -16.68 21.27 0.82
N SER A 283 -17.19 20.04 0.89
CA SER A 283 -16.77 19.03 1.88
C SER A 283 -15.25 18.77 1.91
N LYS A 284 -14.59 18.90 0.76
CA LYS A 284 -13.12 18.74 0.61
C LYS A 284 -12.39 20.02 0.22
N MET A 285 -13.08 21.14 0.16
CA MET A 285 -12.45 22.39 -0.24
C MET A 285 -11.56 22.93 0.88
N GLN A 286 -10.29 23.15 0.59
CA GLN A 286 -9.31 23.65 1.54
C GLN A 286 -8.75 25.04 1.16
N ASN A 287 -9.07 25.55 -0.02
CA ASN A 287 -8.59 26.85 -0.47
C ASN A 287 -9.30 27.99 0.28
N PRO A 288 -8.62 28.74 1.15
CA PRO A 288 -9.22 29.77 1.97
C PRO A 288 -9.78 30.95 1.16
N ARG A 289 -9.27 31.21 -0.04
CA ARG A 289 -9.79 32.28 -0.91
C ARG A 289 -11.17 31.93 -1.45
N ILE A 290 -11.35 30.67 -1.89
CA ILE A 290 -12.64 30.18 -2.40
C ILE A 290 -13.64 30.09 -1.25
N LEU A 291 -13.24 29.59 -0.09
CA LEU A 291 -14.11 29.55 1.08
C LEU A 291 -14.60 30.94 1.51
N ARG A 292 -13.73 31.95 1.54
CA ARG A 292 -14.10 33.35 1.82
C ARG A 292 -15.05 33.89 0.77
N TYR A 293 -14.80 33.64 -0.52
CA TYR A 293 -15.70 34.05 -1.59
C TYR A 293 -17.10 33.46 -1.43
N ILE A 294 -17.21 32.18 -1.07
CA ILE A 294 -18.49 31.52 -0.80
C ILE A 294 -19.20 32.18 0.40
N ILE A 295 -18.48 32.46 1.49
CA ILE A 295 -19.01 33.11 2.70
C ILE A 295 -19.59 34.50 2.39
N GLU A 296 -18.94 35.25 1.50
CA GLU A 296 -19.29 36.63 1.18
C GLU A 296 -20.39 36.76 0.12
N ASN A 297 -20.46 35.81 -0.84
CA ASN A 297 -21.22 35.98 -2.06
C ASN A 297 -22.38 34.96 -2.23
N PHE A 298 -22.42 33.86 -1.46
CA PHE A 298 -23.51 32.90 -1.60
C PHE A 298 -24.75 33.32 -0.79
N GLU A 299 -25.90 33.19 -1.37
CA GLU A 299 -27.18 33.51 -0.71
C GLU A 299 -27.61 32.44 0.29
N ASP A 300 -27.28 31.18 0.03
CA ASP A 300 -27.59 30.03 0.89
C ASP A 300 -26.80 30.08 2.21
N GLU A 301 -27.53 30.29 3.30
CA GLU A 301 -26.94 30.42 4.63
C GLU A 301 -26.25 29.13 5.11
N GLN A 302 -26.77 27.95 4.76
CA GLN A 302 -26.19 26.67 5.15
C GLN A 302 -24.85 26.47 4.46
N ILE A 303 -24.74 26.81 3.17
CA ILE A 303 -23.49 26.74 2.41
C ILE A 303 -22.46 27.71 2.99
N ARG A 304 -22.89 28.92 3.35
CA ARG A 304 -22.00 29.89 4.01
C ARG A 304 -21.49 29.40 5.37
N MET A 305 -22.35 28.76 6.17
CA MET A 305 -21.97 28.19 7.46
C MET A 305 -20.97 27.05 7.29
N LEU A 306 -21.20 26.15 6.36
CA LEU A 306 -20.25 25.06 6.04
C LEU A 306 -18.89 25.61 5.58
N ALA A 307 -18.89 26.63 4.74
CA ALA A 307 -17.66 27.28 4.30
C ALA A 307 -16.91 27.95 5.47
N LYS A 308 -17.63 28.58 6.41
CA LYS A 308 -17.04 29.14 7.65
C LYS A 308 -16.41 28.05 8.50
N GLU A 309 -17.10 26.93 8.72
CA GLU A 309 -16.59 25.79 9.48
C GLU A 309 -15.28 25.26 8.86
N LYS A 310 -15.26 25.06 7.54
CA LYS A 310 -14.07 24.59 6.82
C LYS A 310 -12.94 25.60 6.85
N LEU A 311 -13.21 26.89 6.84
CA LEU A 311 -12.18 27.94 6.92
C LEU A 311 -11.47 27.95 8.29
N HIS A 312 -12.18 27.62 9.37
CA HIS A 312 -11.64 27.57 10.73
C HIS A 312 -10.97 26.24 11.07
N PHE A 313 -11.21 25.20 10.28
CA PHE A 313 -10.57 23.92 10.46
C PHE A 313 -9.09 24.00 10.05
N LYS A 314 -8.18 23.97 11.01
CA LYS A 314 -6.77 23.73 10.77
C LYS A 314 -6.55 22.22 10.76
N PRO A 315 -6.00 21.65 9.67
CA PRO A 315 -5.66 20.22 9.64
C PRO A 315 -4.55 19.89 10.63
#